data_0d380d0cec26a2a3015a3f87ba0148e3
#
_entry.id   0d380d0cec26a2a3015a3f87ba0148e3
#
_cell.length_a   1.000
_cell.length_b   1.000
_cell.length_c   1.000
_cell.angle_alpha   90.00
_cell.angle_beta   90.00
_cell.angle_gamma   90.00
#
_symmetry.space_group_name_H-M   'P 1'
#
loop_
_entity.id
_entity.type
_entity.pdbx_description
1 polymer ?
#
loop_
_entity_poly.entity_id
_entity_poly.type
_entity_poly.pdbx_seq_one_letter_code
_entity_poly.pdbx_strand_id
1 'polypeptide(L)'
;PKNAGNKINTKGDERYPFIHSDGTLYFSSTGLPGFGSMDIFKSVPNKLGEFGNPENLGKPFNSPTDDFGFYIDANQSHGYFSSDRNGGMGNDDIYKFEYLDVPLTLKLYCDGKAADDLEITIKKDGEITKTGIYSKQLTIILNTNAHYEISCSKVGFKTQIFQLNVSKHQKPIFKTISLEQPN
;
A
#
# COMPACT_ATOMS: atom_id res chain seq x y z
N PRO A 1 -9.61 -30.18 -3.28
CA PRO A 1 -9.33 -29.09 -2.36
C PRO A 1 -7.99 -29.30 -1.65
N LYS A 2 -7.24 -28.21 -1.40
CA LYS A 2 -5.99 -28.21 -0.64
C LYS A 2 -6.13 -27.18 0.50
N ASN A 3 -5.75 -27.59 1.72
CA ASN A 3 -5.72 -26.68 2.87
C ASN A 3 -4.68 -25.59 2.67
N ALA A 4 -5.01 -24.33 3.05
CA ALA A 4 -4.12 -23.17 2.86
C ALA A 4 -2.89 -23.17 3.81
N GLY A 5 -2.79 -24.13 4.69
CA GLY A 5 -1.67 -24.30 5.60
C GLY A 5 -1.88 -23.65 6.96
N ASN A 6 -0.98 -23.99 7.90
CA ASN A 6 -1.08 -23.61 9.31
C ASN A 6 -0.75 -22.14 9.61
N LYS A 7 -0.25 -21.40 8.64
CA LYS A 7 -0.08 -19.95 8.78
C LYS A 7 -1.42 -19.22 8.62
N ILE A 8 -2.29 -19.73 7.75
CA ILE A 8 -3.61 -19.16 7.48
C ILE A 8 -4.64 -19.75 8.44
N ASN A 9 -4.71 -21.09 8.48
CA ASN A 9 -5.70 -21.81 9.29
C ASN A 9 -5.19 -21.99 10.72
N THR A 10 -5.95 -21.46 11.67
CA THR A 10 -5.65 -21.51 13.12
C THR A 10 -6.55 -22.53 13.82
N LYS A 11 -6.66 -22.42 15.14
CA LYS A 11 -7.67 -23.15 15.94
C LYS A 11 -9.01 -22.41 16.00
N GLY A 12 -9.04 -21.15 15.58
CA GLY A 12 -10.24 -20.33 15.45
C GLY A 12 -10.93 -20.53 14.11
N ASP A 13 -11.81 -19.62 13.80
CA ASP A 13 -12.54 -19.59 12.52
C ASP A 13 -11.83 -18.67 11.53
N GLU A 14 -11.57 -19.17 10.31
CA GLU A 14 -11.12 -18.39 9.18
C GLU A 14 -12.27 -18.34 8.16
N ARG A 15 -12.70 -17.11 7.81
CA ARG A 15 -13.89 -16.86 6.97
C ARG A 15 -13.62 -15.80 5.91
N TYR A 16 -14.53 -15.73 4.92
CA TYR A 16 -14.57 -14.68 3.90
C TYR A 16 -13.26 -14.52 3.11
N PRO A 17 -12.69 -15.61 2.55
CA PRO A 17 -11.47 -15.51 1.77
C PRO A 17 -11.69 -14.76 0.46
N PHE A 18 -10.82 -13.81 0.16
CA PHE A 18 -10.77 -13.08 -1.10
C PHE A 18 -9.34 -13.06 -1.63
N ILE A 19 -9.11 -13.49 -2.88
CA ILE A 19 -7.81 -13.41 -3.56
C ILE A 19 -7.83 -12.21 -4.49
N HIS A 20 -6.98 -11.23 -4.21
CA HIS A 20 -6.74 -10.10 -5.09
C HIS A 20 -5.93 -10.52 -6.32
N SER A 21 -5.96 -9.72 -7.39
CA SER A 21 -5.30 -10.02 -8.68
C SER A 21 -3.77 -10.16 -8.59
N ASP A 22 -3.13 -9.59 -7.57
CA ASP A 22 -1.69 -9.76 -7.29
C ASP A 22 -1.36 -11.02 -6.50
N GLY A 23 -2.36 -11.86 -6.19
CA GLY A 23 -2.22 -13.10 -5.42
C GLY A 23 -2.35 -12.92 -3.91
N THR A 24 -2.48 -11.71 -3.39
CA THR A 24 -2.69 -11.47 -1.95
C THR A 24 -4.02 -12.06 -1.49
N LEU A 25 -3.96 -12.90 -0.46
CA LEU A 25 -5.15 -13.42 0.22
C LEU A 25 -5.57 -12.44 1.31
N TYR A 26 -6.83 -12.01 1.27
CA TYR A 26 -7.53 -11.34 2.37
C TYR A 26 -8.51 -12.33 2.99
N PHE A 27 -8.64 -12.32 4.31
CA PHE A 27 -9.56 -13.20 5.03
C PHE A 27 -9.83 -12.64 6.43
N SER A 28 -10.83 -13.15 7.10
CA SER A 28 -11.13 -12.77 8.49
C SER A 28 -10.88 -13.96 9.41
N SER A 29 -10.33 -13.69 10.59
CA SER A 29 -9.97 -14.72 11.56
C SER A 29 -10.33 -14.31 12.99
N THR A 30 -10.78 -15.29 13.78
CA THR A 30 -10.93 -15.17 15.23
C THR A 30 -9.75 -15.78 16.00
N GLY A 31 -8.83 -16.46 15.30
CA GLY A 31 -7.73 -17.20 15.92
C GLY A 31 -6.39 -16.49 15.87
N LEU A 32 -6.26 -15.39 15.15
CA LEU A 32 -5.06 -14.56 15.07
C LEU A 32 -5.19 -13.35 16.01
N PRO A 33 -4.07 -12.84 16.56
CA PRO A 33 -4.08 -11.63 17.39
C PRO A 33 -4.65 -10.42 16.67
N GLY A 34 -5.66 -9.78 17.25
CA GLY A 34 -6.38 -8.67 16.63
C GLY A 34 -6.92 -7.64 17.62
N PHE A 35 -7.88 -6.84 17.17
CA PHE A 35 -8.53 -5.77 17.92
C PHE A 35 -9.88 -6.21 18.48
N GLY A 36 -10.61 -7.05 17.74
CA GLY A 36 -11.94 -7.54 18.05
C GLY A 36 -12.01 -9.04 18.17
N SER A 37 -13.22 -9.57 18.00
CA SER A 37 -13.49 -11.01 17.95
C SER A 37 -13.04 -11.58 16.61
N MET A 38 -13.50 -10.98 15.53
CA MET A 38 -13.10 -11.31 14.16
C MET A 38 -12.45 -10.09 13.50
N ASP A 39 -11.23 -10.25 13.03
CA ASP A 39 -10.47 -9.20 12.37
C ASP A 39 -10.09 -9.61 10.94
N ILE A 40 -9.88 -8.61 10.10
CA ILE A 40 -9.44 -8.76 8.71
C ILE A 40 -7.92 -8.81 8.65
N PHE A 41 -7.41 -9.82 7.94
CA PHE A 41 -5.98 -10.04 7.70
C PHE A 41 -5.69 -10.12 6.21
N LYS A 42 -4.43 -9.87 5.85
CA LYS A 42 -3.89 -10.19 4.53
C LYS A 42 -2.67 -11.10 4.65
N SER A 43 -2.45 -11.93 3.63
CA SER A 43 -1.23 -12.73 3.49
C SER A 43 -0.74 -12.71 2.05
N VAL A 44 0.51 -12.33 1.86
CA VAL A 44 1.16 -12.26 0.55
C VAL A 44 1.84 -13.58 0.24
N PRO A 45 1.61 -14.20 -0.93
CA PRO A 45 2.29 -15.43 -1.31
C PRO A 45 3.78 -15.17 -1.63
N ASN A 46 4.61 -16.15 -1.34
CA ASN A 46 5.99 -16.17 -1.78
C ASN A 46 6.09 -16.59 -3.28
N LYS A 47 7.30 -16.64 -3.82
CA LYS A 47 7.55 -17.04 -5.22
C LYS A 47 7.08 -18.47 -5.57
N LEU A 48 6.87 -19.33 -4.57
CA LEU A 48 6.36 -20.69 -4.71
C LEU A 48 4.84 -20.77 -4.58
N GLY A 49 4.17 -19.64 -4.38
CA GLY A 49 2.72 -19.58 -4.18
C GLY A 49 2.27 -19.97 -2.77
N GLU A 50 3.19 -20.07 -1.80
CA GLU A 50 2.85 -20.35 -0.41
C GLU A 50 2.58 -19.05 0.34
N PHE A 51 1.51 -19.00 1.13
CA PHE A 51 1.16 -17.83 1.91
C PHE A 51 2.18 -17.54 3.01
N GLY A 52 2.53 -16.27 3.16
CA GLY A 52 3.34 -15.74 4.24
C GLY A 52 2.61 -15.69 5.58
N ASN A 53 3.25 -15.12 6.60
CA ASN A 53 2.57 -14.84 7.86
C ASN A 53 1.48 -13.79 7.64
N PRO A 54 0.26 -13.99 8.18
CA PRO A 54 -0.79 -13.00 8.09
C PRO A 54 -0.44 -11.69 8.78
N GLU A 55 -0.85 -10.61 8.18
CA GLU A 55 -0.74 -9.25 8.70
C GLU A 55 -2.13 -8.70 8.98
N ASN A 56 -2.40 -8.25 10.21
CA ASN A 56 -3.64 -7.59 10.57
C ASN A 56 -3.75 -6.26 9.83
N LEU A 57 -4.89 -5.96 9.18
CA LEU A 57 -5.05 -4.70 8.44
C LEU A 57 -5.08 -3.46 9.33
N GLY A 58 -5.35 -3.64 10.63
CA GLY A 58 -5.39 -2.53 11.57
C GLY A 58 -6.50 -1.54 11.31
N LYS A 59 -6.43 -0.40 11.99
CA LYS A 59 -7.38 0.71 11.74
C LYS A 59 -7.12 1.34 10.36
N PRO A 60 -8.17 1.78 9.65
CA PRO A 60 -9.58 1.86 10.09
C PRO A 60 -10.41 0.60 9.80
N PHE A 61 -9.81 -0.46 9.25
CA PHE A 61 -10.54 -1.67 8.84
C PHE A 61 -10.98 -2.50 10.04
N ASN A 62 -10.07 -2.72 10.99
CA ASN A 62 -10.35 -3.48 12.20
C ASN A 62 -10.70 -2.56 13.38
N SER A 63 -11.69 -2.96 14.15
CA SER A 63 -12.27 -2.29 15.31
C SER A 63 -12.29 -3.25 16.52
N PRO A 64 -12.75 -2.83 17.72
CA PRO A 64 -12.92 -3.75 18.84
C PRO A 64 -14.05 -4.78 18.69
N THR A 65 -14.80 -4.74 17.61
CA THR A 65 -15.92 -5.63 17.29
C THR A 65 -15.58 -6.53 16.11
N ASP A 66 -16.57 -7.18 15.48
CA ASP A 66 -16.34 -8.05 14.33
C ASP A 66 -16.18 -7.25 13.04
N ASP A 67 -15.08 -7.52 12.32
CA ASP A 67 -14.77 -6.94 11.02
C ASP A 67 -14.45 -8.05 10.01
N PHE A 68 -15.15 -8.06 8.86
CA PHE A 68 -15.06 -9.20 7.95
C PHE A 68 -15.46 -8.85 6.51
N GLY A 69 -15.32 -9.83 5.60
CA GLY A 69 -15.82 -9.72 4.24
C GLY A 69 -15.10 -8.67 3.39
N PHE A 70 -13.79 -8.48 3.61
CA PHE A 70 -12.99 -7.48 2.90
C PHE A 70 -12.90 -7.79 1.40
N TYR A 71 -13.17 -6.77 0.61
CA TYR A 71 -12.97 -6.75 -0.84
C TYR A 71 -12.26 -5.46 -1.24
N ILE A 72 -11.32 -5.54 -2.16
CA ILE A 72 -10.66 -4.39 -2.79
C ILE A 72 -10.60 -4.60 -4.31
N ASP A 73 -10.79 -3.52 -5.06
CA ASP A 73 -10.72 -3.56 -6.52
C ASP A 73 -9.30 -3.87 -7.05
N ALA A 74 -9.20 -4.27 -8.31
CA ALA A 74 -7.94 -4.66 -8.94
C ALA A 74 -6.86 -3.57 -8.94
N ASN A 75 -7.25 -2.30 -8.82
CA ASN A 75 -6.32 -1.16 -8.73
C ASN A 75 -5.94 -0.82 -7.29
N GLN A 76 -6.48 -1.55 -6.31
CA GLN A 76 -6.34 -1.28 -4.88
C GLN A 76 -6.74 0.16 -4.49
N SER A 77 -7.75 0.70 -5.15
CA SER A 77 -8.18 2.09 -4.98
C SER A 77 -9.39 2.25 -4.07
N HIS A 78 -10.29 1.29 -4.07
CA HIS A 78 -11.49 1.30 -3.25
C HIS A 78 -11.97 -0.12 -2.97
N GLY A 79 -12.84 -0.25 -1.99
CA GLY A 79 -13.38 -1.55 -1.64
C GLY A 79 -14.49 -1.44 -0.61
N TYR A 80 -14.83 -2.59 -0.06
CA TYR A 80 -15.90 -2.75 0.92
C TYR A 80 -15.47 -3.76 1.99
N PHE A 81 -16.01 -3.62 3.17
CA PHE A 81 -15.95 -4.61 4.23
C PHE A 81 -17.21 -4.54 5.08
N SER A 82 -17.48 -5.56 5.86
CA SER A 82 -18.59 -5.60 6.79
C SER A 82 -18.08 -5.42 8.22
N SER A 83 -18.88 -4.78 9.06
CA SER A 83 -18.54 -4.55 10.47
C SER A 83 -19.80 -4.34 11.31
N ASP A 84 -19.80 -4.81 12.54
CA ASP A 84 -20.80 -4.52 13.56
C ASP A 84 -20.38 -3.39 14.52
N ARG A 85 -19.43 -2.53 14.07
CA ARG A 85 -18.93 -1.40 14.86
C ARG A 85 -20.02 -0.40 15.23
N ASN A 86 -19.84 0.25 16.36
CA ASN A 86 -20.77 1.28 16.81
C ASN A 86 -20.92 2.41 15.77
N GLY A 87 -22.18 2.88 15.62
CA GLY A 87 -22.53 3.98 14.70
C GLY A 87 -23.09 3.53 13.36
N GLY A 88 -23.27 2.22 13.16
CA GLY A 88 -23.99 1.64 12.04
C GLY A 88 -25.51 1.71 12.19
N MET A 89 -26.22 1.07 11.24
CA MET A 89 -27.68 1.04 11.20
C MET A 89 -28.26 -0.29 11.71
N GLY A 90 -27.49 -1.37 11.60
CA GLY A 90 -27.88 -2.72 12.00
C GLY A 90 -26.87 -3.38 12.93
N ASN A 91 -26.86 -4.73 12.91
CA ASN A 91 -25.79 -5.49 13.54
C ASN A 91 -24.56 -5.46 12.66
N ASP A 92 -24.68 -5.97 11.42
CA ASP A 92 -23.61 -5.97 10.44
C ASP A 92 -23.93 -4.96 9.33
N ASP A 93 -23.09 -3.96 9.14
CA ASP A 93 -23.22 -2.97 8.09
C ASP A 93 -22.10 -3.09 7.07
N ILE A 94 -22.37 -2.69 5.82
CA ILE A 94 -21.36 -2.64 4.77
C ILE A 94 -20.75 -1.23 4.72
N TYR A 95 -19.44 -1.17 4.90
CA TYR A 95 -18.66 0.04 4.81
C TYR A 95 -17.91 0.10 3.48
N LYS A 96 -18.04 1.21 2.76
CA LYS A 96 -17.20 1.54 1.61
C LYS A 96 -15.95 2.27 2.08
N PHE A 97 -14.80 1.93 1.52
CA PHE A 97 -13.59 2.72 1.69
C PHE A 97 -12.99 3.09 0.33
N GLU A 98 -12.22 4.16 0.34
CA GLU A 98 -11.39 4.57 -0.79
C GLU A 98 -9.98 4.81 -0.25
N TYR A 99 -8.99 4.13 -0.85
CA TYR A 99 -7.61 4.54 -0.62
C TYR A 99 -7.41 5.87 -1.33
N LEU A 100 -7.10 6.86 -0.55
CA LEU A 100 -6.80 8.20 -1.05
C LEU A 100 -5.33 8.28 -1.50
N ASP A 101 -4.81 7.19 -2.07
CA ASP A 101 -3.40 7.03 -2.40
C ASP A 101 -3.19 7.07 -3.91
N VAL A 102 -2.18 7.84 -4.33
CA VAL A 102 -1.84 8.07 -5.73
C VAL A 102 -0.47 7.47 -6.03
N PRO A 103 -0.36 6.47 -6.91
CA PRO A 103 0.94 5.97 -7.33
C PRO A 103 1.73 7.04 -8.09
N LEU A 104 2.97 7.29 -7.67
CA LEU A 104 3.97 8.05 -8.40
C LEU A 104 5.05 7.09 -8.90
N THR A 105 5.22 7.04 -10.22
CA THR A 105 6.31 6.30 -10.85
C THR A 105 7.34 7.28 -11.42
N LEU A 106 8.57 7.15 -10.95
CA LEU A 106 9.73 7.90 -11.41
C LEU A 106 10.59 7.02 -12.32
N LYS A 107 10.84 7.45 -13.55
CA LYS A 107 11.91 6.87 -14.40
C LYS A 107 13.17 7.70 -14.22
N LEU A 108 14.29 7.05 -13.96
CA LEU A 108 15.54 7.67 -13.49
C LEU A 108 16.61 7.59 -14.57
N TYR A 109 17.16 8.74 -14.96
CA TYR A 109 18.21 8.88 -15.97
C TYR A 109 19.34 9.78 -15.48
N CYS A 110 20.55 9.50 -15.97
CA CYS A 110 21.72 10.37 -15.89
C CYS A 110 22.35 10.45 -17.29
N ASP A 111 22.53 11.67 -17.81
CA ASP A 111 23.07 11.90 -19.17
C ASP A 111 22.42 11.02 -20.25
N GLY A 112 21.08 10.94 -20.21
CA GLY A 112 20.28 10.18 -21.19
C GLY A 112 20.31 8.66 -21.03
N LYS A 113 21.07 8.11 -20.08
CA LYS A 113 21.11 6.67 -19.79
C LYS A 113 20.30 6.36 -18.52
N ALA A 114 19.72 5.15 -18.46
CA ALA A 114 19.05 4.68 -17.25
C ALA A 114 20.01 4.79 -16.06
N ALA A 115 19.57 5.46 -15.01
CA ALA A 115 20.42 5.77 -13.86
C ALA A 115 20.57 4.57 -12.93
N ASP A 116 21.76 4.38 -12.43
CA ASP A 116 22.07 3.54 -11.28
C ASP A 116 22.45 4.45 -10.10
N ASP A 117 22.04 4.05 -8.88
CA ASP A 117 22.45 4.67 -7.62
C ASP A 117 22.08 6.18 -7.47
N LEU A 118 20.83 6.54 -7.79
CA LEU A 118 20.30 7.84 -7.42
C LEU A 118 19.80 7.83 -5.98
N GLU A 119 20.26 8.81 -5.19
CA GLU A 119 19.67 9.08 -3.90
C GLU A 119 18.39 9.89 -4.09
N ILE A 120 17.29 9.36 -3.54
CA ILE A 120 15.99 10.02 -3.57
C ILE A 120 15.52 10.25 -2.14
N THR A 121 15.20 11.51 -1.84
CA THR A 121 14.59 11.92 -0.57
C THR A 121 13.20 12.45 -0.85
N ILE A 122 12.20 11.96 -0.09
CA ILE A 122 10.80 12.33 -0.18
C ILE A 122 10.40 12.99 1.13
N LYS A 123 9.89 14.20 1.04
CA LYS A 123 9.27 14.90 2.16
C LYS A 123 7.77 15.01 1.91
N LYS A 124 6.99 14.81 2.95
CA LYS A 124 5.55 15.07 2.99
C LYS A 124 5.29 16.18 4.00
N ASP A 125 4.64 17.24 3.58
CA ASP A 125 4.30 18.40 4.42
C ASP A 125 5.51 18.95 5.23
N GLY A 126 6.71 18.88 4.59
CA GLY A 126 7.99 19.34 5.16
C GLY A 126 8.80 18.28 5.91
N GLU A 127 8.23 17.14 6.27
CA GLU A 127 8.90 16.07 7.00
C GLU A 127 9.42 14.97 6.07
N ILE A 128 10.65 14.47 6.31
CA ILE A 128 11.21 13.36 5.54
C ILE A 128 10.46 12.09 5.87
N THR A 129 9.82 11.50 4.85
CA THR A 129 9.09 10.23 4.97
C THR A 129 9.85 9.06 4.38
N LYS A 130 10.78 9.32 3.45
CA LYS A 130 11.58 8.28 2.82
C LYS A 130 12.89 8.85 2.28
N THR A 131 13.99 8.10 2.46
CA THR A 131 15.27 8.33 1.80
C THR A 131 15.86 6.98 1.39
N GLY A 132 16.49 6.90 0.24
CA GLY A 132 17.13 5.68 -0.25
C GLY A 132 17.81 5.85 -1.59
N ILE A 133 18.54 4.80 -2.00
CA ILE A 133 19.24 4.72 -3.29
C ILE A 133 18.44 3.84 -4.23
N TYR A 134 18.19 4.33 -5.44
CA TYR A 134 17.32 3.67 -6.42
C TYR A 134 17.93 3.68 -7.81
N SER A 135 17.64 2.63 -8.59
CA SER A 135 18.14 2.46 -9.95
C SER A 135 16.98 2.32 -10.94
N LYS A 136 17.12 2.92 -12.11
CA LYS A 136 16.22 2.81 -13.27
C LYS A 136 14.80 3.32 -13.04
N GLN A 137 14.10 2.83 -12.03
CA GLN A 137 12.71 3.20 -11.75
C GLN A 137 12.38 3.06 -10.25
N LEU A 138 11.56 3.97 -9.75
CA LEU A 138 10.97 3.91 -8.42
C LEU A 138 9.47 4.15 -8.52
N THR A 139 8.67 3.28 -7.90
CA THR A 139 7.25 3.54 -7.67
C THR A 139 6.99 3.70 -6.17
N ILE A 140 6.31 4.76 -5.82
CA ILE A 140 5.90 5.08 -4.45
C ILE A 140 4.42 5.41 -4.41
N ILE A 141 3.81 5.19 -3.27
CA ILE A 141 2.42 5.55 -3.02
C ILE A 141 2.38 6.86 -2.24
N LEU A 142 1.68 7.85 -2.78
CA LEU A 142 1.49 9.16 -2.19
C LEU A 142 0.07 9.27 -1.63
N ASN A 143 -0.06 9.81 -0.42
CA ASN A 143 -1.39 10.10 0.14
C ASN A 143 -2.00 11.34 -0.50
N THR A 144 -3.31 11.37 -0.66
CA THR A 144 -4.01 12.56 -1.13
C THR A 144 -4.09 13.64 -0.06
N ASN A 145 -4.40 14.88 -0.50
CA ASN A 145 -4.45 16.08 0.33
C ASN A 145 -3.14 16.39 1.08
N ALA A 146 -2.01 16.07 0.45
CA ALA A 146 -0.67 16.30 0.99
C ALA A 146 0.23 16.98 -0.04
N HIS A 147 1.19 17.71 0.45
CA HIS A 147 2.24 18.33 -0.34
C HIS A 147 3.52 17.50 -0.25
N TYR A 148 4.11 17.17 -1.39
CA TYR A 148 5.35 16.41 -1.47
C TYR A 148 6.44 17.22 -2.14
N GLU A 149 7.63 17.18 -1.53
CA GLU A 149 8.88 17.60 -2.13
C GLU A 149 9.76 16.36 -2.35
N ILE A 150 10.20 16.17 -3.59
CA ILE A 150 11.02 15.02 -3.97
C ILE A 150 12.33 15.55 -4.54
N SER A 151 13.43 15.20 -3.89
CA SER A 151 14.77 15.53 -4.35
C SER A 151 15.49 14.30 -4.87
N CYS A 152 16.16 14.45 -6.01
CA CYS A 152 16.94 13.40 -6.65
C CYS A 152 18.36 13.91 -6.82
N SER A 153 19.35 13.18 -6.28
CA SER A 153 20.77 13.57 -6.30
C SER A 153 21.67 12.39 -6.65
N LYS A 154 22.83 12.73 -7.22
CA LYS A 154 23.94 11.82 -7.47
C LYS A 154 25.23 12.62 -7.46
N VAL A 155 26.32 12.04 -6.91
CA VAL A 155 27.63 12.67 -6.92
C VAL A 155 28.07 12.99 -8.35
N GLY A 156 28.47 14.24 -8.60
CA GLY A 156 28.87 14.73 -9.91
C GLY A 156 27.72 15.23 -10.80
N PHE A 157 26.48 15.26 -10.30
CA PHE A 157 25.30 15.73 -11.04
C PHE A 157 24.57 16.85 -10.29
N LYS A 158 23.86 17.70 -11.02
CA LYS A 158 22.97 18.70 -10.42
C LYS A 158 21.77 18.02 -9.76
N THR A 159 21.52 18.33 -8.49
CA THR A 159 20.33 17.88 -7.78
C THR A 159 19.08 18.43 -8.45
N GLN A 160 18.10 17.57 -8.69
CA GLN A 160 16.77 17.95 -9.19
C GLN A 160 15.76 17.85 -8.05
N ILE A 161 14.97 18.91 -7.87
CA ILE A 161 13.90 18.96 -6.87
C ILE A 161 12.61 19.32 -7.58
N PHE A 162 11.52 18.63 -7.24
CA PHE A 162 10.18 18.97 -7.71
C PHE A 162 9.16 18.80 -6.60
N GLN A 163 8.04 19.50 -6.74
CA GLN A 163 6.97 19.51 -5.77
C GLN A 163 5.68 18.97 -6.42
N LEU A 164 4.86 18.31 -5.62
CA LEU A 164 3.57 17.77 -6.01
C LEU A 164 2.53 18.09 -4.93
N ASN A 165 1.39 18.63 -5.34
CA ASN A 165 0.17 18.68 -4.53
C ASN A 165 -0.73 17.53 -4.97
N VAL A 166 -0.94 16.55 -4.11
CA VAL A 166 -1.72 15.36 -4.44
C VAL A 166 -3.16 15.56 -4.00
N SER A 167 -4.08 15.63 -4.97
CA SER A 167 -5.51 15.82 -4.73
C SER A 167 -6.28 14.49 -4.75
N LYS A 168 -7.52 14.49 -4.23
CA LYS A 168 -8.44 13.35 -4.33
C LYS A 168 -8.70 12.99 -5.79
N HIS A 169 -8.87 11.70 -6.06
CA HIS A 169 -9.17 11.16 -7.39
C HIS A 169 -8.12 11.45 -8.48
N GLN A 170 -6.90 11.79 -8.07
CA GLN A 170 -5.81 12.00 -9.00
C GLN A 170 -5.40 10.66 -9.63
N LYS A 171 -5.22 10.67 -10.95
CA LYS A 171 -4.68 9.52 -11.69
C LYS A 171 -3.24 9.25 -11.29
N PRO A 172 -2.73 8.01 -11.49
CA PRO A 172 -1.32 7.70 -11.33
C PRO A 172 -0.42 8.74 -11.99
N ILE A 173 0.62 9.16 -11.29
CA ILE A 173 1.56 10.18 -11.76
C ILE A 173 2.80 9.48 -12.32
N PHE A 174 3.21 9.88 -13.50
CA PHE A 174 4.45 9.42 -14.13
C PHE A 174 5.38 10.62 -14.34
N LYS A 175 6.62 10.52 -13.87
CA LYS A 175 7.66 11.52 -14.10
C LYS A 175 8.96 10.88 -14.55
N THR A 176 9.63 11.56 -15.47
CA THR A 176 11.02 11.25 -15.82
C THR A 176 11.94 12.23 -15.11
N ILE A 177 12.92 11.71 -14.42
CA ILE A 177 14.02 12.46 -13.78
C ILE A 177 15.25 12.25 -14.63
N SER A 178 15.87 13.33 -15.09
CA SER A 178 17.11 13.29 -15.85
C SER A 178 18.12 14.22 -15.21
N LEU A 179 19.14 13.68 -14.56
CA LEU A 179 20.21 14.46 -13.96
C LEU A 179 21.29 14.73 -15.01
N GLU A 180 21.79 15.96 -15.04
CA GLU A 180 22.86 16.43 -15.92
C GLU A 180 24.07 16.85 -15.10
N GLN A 181 25.26 16.69 -15.67
CA GLN A 181 26.47 17.18 -15.05
C GLN A 181 26.48 18.71 -15.01
N PRO A 182 27.09 19.33 -14.02
CA PRO A 182 27.32 20.79 -14.04
C PRO A 182 28.24 21.15 -15.20
N ASN A 183 27.85 22.21 -15.94
CA ASN A 183 28.70 22.80 -16.97
C ASN A 183 29.97 23.38 -16.34
#